data_f06f8d055415c89cd4c45e99cde65384
#
_entry.id   f06f8d055415c89cd4c45e99cde65384
#
_cell.length_a   1.000
_cell.length_b   1.000
_cell.length_c   1.000
_cell.angle_alpha   90.00
_cell.angle_beta   90.00
_cell.angle_gamma   90.00
#
_symmetry.space_group_name_H-M   'P 1'
#
loop_
_entity.id
_entity.type
_entity.pdbx_description
1 polymer ?
#
loop_
_entity_poly.entity_id
_entity_poly.type
_entity_poly.pdbx_seq_one_letter_code
_entity_poly.pdbx_strand_id
1 'polypeptide(L)'
;MATLSALVVARNEESRLAACLERLRFADELVVVLDRSTDRSAEIAREFGARLIEGGWEREGDRRNLGIRECRSDWIVEVDADEHVSPDLAAEIRRTIERSKADWHQIPVDNYIGARRVRYGWGASFGKGAYAGLFRPNAKVWGPERVHPKLTLIGEKGEMLTARLDHYVDRDVTDMIDRLNRYSSARAADLRAAGDPGKLSSNIRRVFSRFFKCYVQRKGYREGGYGLVIALCAGLYPLLSHLKAVLDEPDAPS
;
A
#
# COMPACT_ATOMS: atom_id res chain seq x y z
N MET A 1 -14.62 -16.39 -21.12
CA MET A 1 -13.61 -16.26 -20.05
C MET A 1 -13.68 -14.85 -19.53
N ALA A 2 -13.71 -14.68 -18.21
CA ALA A 2 -13.67 -13.37 -17.61
C ALA A 2 -12.31 -12.70 -17.85
N THR A 3 -12.32 -11.42 -18.15
CA THR A 3 -11.10 -10.64 -18.41
C THR A 3 -10.58 -9.98 -17.12
N LEU A 4 -9.25 -9.75 -17.07
CA LEU A 4 -8.55 -9.22 -15.91
C LEU A 4 -7.61 -8.07 -16.30
N SER A 5 -7.78 -6.90 -15.69
CA SER A 5 -6.79 -5.82 -15.71
C SER A 5 -5.91 -5.89 -14.45
N ALA A 6 -4.61 -5.77 -14.62
CA ALA A 6 -3.69 -5.53 -13.50
C ALA A 6 -3.38 -4.03 -13.44
N LEU A 7 -3.71 -3.41 -12.30
CA LEU A 7 -3.50 -1.99 -12.03
C LEU A 7 -2.32 -1.81 -11.09
N VAL A 8 -1.34 -1.01 -11.52
CA VAL A 8 -0.21 -0.58 -10.70
C VAL A 8 -0.21 0.95 -10.60
N VAL A 9 -0.15 1.48 -9.37
CA VAL A 9 -0.05 2.91 -9.12
C VAL A 9 1.29 3.18 -8.45
N ALA A 10 2.15 3.97 -9.10
CA ALA A 10 3.54 4.13 -8.68
C ALA A 10 4.02 5.60 -8.75
N ARG A 11 5.12 5.87 -8.07
CA ARG A 11 5.89 7.11 -8.17
C ARG A 11 7.37 6.83 -7.95
N ASN A 12 8.19 7.02 -9.01
CA ASN A 12 9.64 6.79 -8.96
C ASN A 12 10.00 5.37 -8.47
N GLU A 13 9.52 4.35 -9.20
CA GLU A 13 9.72 2.93 -8.85
C GLU A 13 10.53 2.19 -9.93
N GLU A 14 11.46 2.86 -10.64
CA GLU A 14 12.26 2.25 -11.71
C GLU A 14 13.00 0.97 -11.27
N SER A 15 13.40 0.89 -9.99
CA SER A 15 14.13 -0.26 -9.46
C SER A 15 13.26 -1.50 -9.18
N ARG A 16 11.94 -1.34 -9.09
CA ARG A 16 10.99 -2.40 -8.69
C ARG A 16 9.94 -2.70 -9.76
N LEU A 17 9.58 -1.69 -10.56
CA LEU A 17 8.44 -1.77 -11.48
C LEU A 17 8.56 -2.91 -12.50
N ALA A 18 9.75 -3.13 -13.09
CA ALA A 18 9.96 -4.21 -14.06
C ALA A 18 9.66 -5.59 -13.47
N ALA A 19 10.15 -5.86 -12.24
CA ALA A 19 9.92 -7.13 -11.56
C ALA A 19 8.45 -7.33 -11.18
N CYS A 20 7.74 -6.26 -10.80
CA CYS A 20 6.31 -6.27 -10.54
C CYS A 20 5.52 -6.59 -11.82
N LEU A 21 5.75 -5.85 -12.91
CA LEU A 21 5.03 -6.03 -14.18
C LEU A 21 5.26 -7.41 -14.81
N GLU A 22 6.47 -7.97 -14.70
CA GLU A 22 6.75 -9.34 -15.15
C GLU A 22 5.84 -10.37 -14.46
N ARG A 23 5.56 -10.18 -13.15
CA ARG A 23 4.67 -11.04 -12.37
C ARG A 23 3.18 -10.83 -12.67
N LEU A 24 2.84 -9.79 -13.42
CA LEU A 24 1.47 -9.46 -13.81
C LEU A 24 1.12 -9.84 -15.26
N ARG A 25 2.05 -10.46 -16.00
CA ARG A 25 1.83 -10.91 -17.40
C ARG A 25 0.68 -11.92 -17.56
N PHE A 26 0.17 -12.48 -16.49
CA PHE A 26 -1.01 -13.34 -16.51
C PHE A 26 -2.32 -12.56 -16.70
N ALA A 27 -2.33 -11.23 -16.54
CA ALA A 27 -3.47 -10.36 -16.80
C ALA A 27 -3.66 -10.11 -18.30
N ASP A 28 -4.90 -9.79 -18.72
CA ASP A 28 -5.22 -9.49 -20.11
C ASP A 28 -4.86 -8.04 -20.46
N GLU A 29 -4.81 -7.18 -19.46
CA GLU A 29 -4.46 -5.77 -19.58
C GLU A 29 -3.54 -5.35 -18.43
N LEU A 30 -2.48 -4.58 -18.73
CA LEU A 30 -1.65 -3.89 -17.74
C LEU A 30 -1.97 -2.40 -17.79
N VAL A 31 -2.33 -1.82 -16.66
CA VAL A 31 -2.58 -0.38 -16.49
C VAL A 31 -1.61 0.15 -15.45
N VAL A 32 -0.82 1.16 -15.81
CA VAL A 32 0.16 1.80 -14.91
C VAL A 32 -0.16 3.28 -14.79
N VAL A 33 -0.37 3.74 -13.56
CA VAL A 33 -0.57 5.14 -13.23
C VAL A 33 0.68 5.67 -12.55
N LEU A 34 1.34 6.66 -13.16
CA LEU A 34 2.56 7.30 -12.63
C LEU A 34 2.26 8.71 -12.14
N ASP A 35 2.41 8.91 -10.81
CA ASP A 35 2.23 10.21 -10.17
C ASP A 35 3.55 10.96 -10.09
N ARG A 36 3.72 12.00 -10.94
CA ARG A 36 4.92 12.86 -10.92
C ARG A 36 6.24 12.08 -10.91
N SER A 37 6.29 10.97 -11.67
CA SER A 37 7.52 10.20 -11.81
C SER A 37 8.50 10.92 -12.75
N THR A 38 9.77 10.95 -12.36
CA THR A 38 10.86 11.62 -13.07
C THR A 38 11.99 10.66 -13.42
N ASP A 39 11.88 9.40 -13.02
CA ASP A 39 12.79 8.30 -13.29
C ASP A 39 12.36 7.49 -14.54
N ARG A 40 12.97 6.34 -14.76
CA ARG A 40 12.68 5.48 -15.91
C ARG A 40 11.37 4.67 -15.79
N SER A 41 10.52 4.91 -14.78
CA SER A 41 9.28 4.16 -14.60
C SER A 41 8.37 4.19 -15.82
N ALA A 42 8.27 5.34 -16.52
CA ALA A 42 7.44 5.47 -17.72
C ALA A 42 7.99 4.65 -18.91
N GLU A 43 9.30 4.64 -19.09
CA GLU A 43 9.98 3.82 -20.11
C GLU A 43 9.71 2.33 -19.86
N ILE A 44 9.94 1.87 -18.62
CA ILE A 44 9.69 0.49 -18.20
C ILE A 44 8.23 0.08 -18.46
N ALA A 45 7.26 0.90 -18.07
CA ALA A 45 5.85 0.59 -18.27
C ALA A 45 5.53 0.39 -19.77
N ARG A 46 6.09 1.23 -20.66
CA ARG A 46 5.91 1.10 -22.13
C ARG A 46 6.55 -0.17 -22.69
N GLU A 47 7.74 -0.56 -22.19
CA GLU A 47 8.42 -1.80 -22.62
C GLU A 47 7.58 -3.05 -22.29
N PHE A 48 6.80 -3.02 -21.22
CA PHE A 48 5.86 -4.09 -20.85
C PHE A 48 4.52 -4.02 -21.60
N GLY A 49 4.32 -3.05 -22.50
CA GLY A 49 3.07 -2.85 -23.21
C GLY A 49 1.92 -2.38 -22.32
N ALA A 50 2.21 -1.80 -21.18
CA ALA A 50 1.20 -1.29 -20.26
C ALA A 50 0.54 -0.03 -20.82
N ARG A 51 -0.76 0.10 -20.59
CA ARG A 51 -1.45 1.37 -20.79
C ARG A 51 -1.02 2.34 -19.69
N LEU A 52 -0.26 3.36 -20.08
CA LEU A 52 0.36 4.32 -19.19
C LEU A 52 -0.52 5.56 -19.04
N ILE A 53 -0.69 5.98 -17.79
CA ILE A 53 -1.37 7.21 -17.39
C ILE A 53 -0.40 8.02 -16.54
N GLU A 54 0.02 9.18 -17.04
CA GLU A 54 0.95 10.07 -16.35
C GLU A 54 0.21 11.31 -15.88
N GLY A 55 0.54 11.79 -14.67
CA GLY A 55 -0.08 13.00 -14.13
C GLY A 55 0.49 13.40 -12.77
N GLY A 56 -0.18 14.37 -12.15
CA GLY A 56 0.14 14.84 -10.81
C GLY A 56 -1.12 14.95 -9.96
N TRP A 57 -1.18 14.21 -8.88
CA TRP A 57 -2.34 14.21 -7.97
C TRP A 57 -1.90 14.59 -6.55
N GLU A 58 -2.69 15.42 -5.90
CA GLU A 58 -2.45 15.78 -4.50
C GLU A 58 -2.84 14.65 -3.54
N ARG A 59 -3.79 13.82 -3.94
CA ARG A 59 -4.39 12.77 -3.11
C ARG A 59 -4.14 11.40 -3.70
N GLU A 60 -3.74 10.47 -2.87
CA GLU A 60 -3.54 9.08 -3.27
C GLU A 60 -4.81 8.45 -3.84
N GLY A 61 -5.97 8.72 -3.24
CA GLY A 61 -7.25 8.21 -3.68
C GLY A 61 -7.62 8.61 -5.11
N ASP A 62 -7.30 9.84 -5.53
CA ASP A 62 -7.67 10.35 -6.86
C ASP A 62 -6.94 9.57 -7.97
N ARG A 63 -5.62 9.33 -7.82
CA ARG A 63 -4.84 8.58 -8.80
C ARG A 63 -5.23 7.09 -8.85
N ARG A 64 -5.53 6.47 -7.70
CA ARG A 64 -6.02 5.09 -7.65
C ARG A 64 -7.40 4.96 -8.27
N ASN A 65 -8.34 5.86 -7.96
CA ASN A 65 -9.67 5.87 -8.57
C ASN A 65 -9.61 6.11 -10.09
N LEU A 66 -8.69 6.96 -10.57
CA LEU A 66 -8.48 7.13 -12.00
C LEU A 66 -8.00 5.81 -12.63
N GLY A 67 -7.00 5.16 -12.05
CA GLY A 67 -6.51 3.87 -12.54
C GLY A 67 -7.62 2.81 -12.60
N ILE A 68 -8.47 2.73 -11.58
CA ILE A 68 -9.61 1.81 -11.54
C ILE A 68 -10.58 2.10 -12.71
N ARG A 69 -10.92 3.37 -12.95
CA ARG A 69 -11.84 3.76 -14.06
C ARG A 69 -11.26 3.47 -15.45
N GLU A 70 -9.94 3.49 -15.54
CA GLU A 70 -9.25 3.26 -16.79
C GLU A 70 -9.06 1.77 -17.12
N CYS A 71 -9.26 0.85 -16.18
CA CYS A 71 -9.28 -0.59 -16.44
C CYS A 71 -10.52 -0.98 -17.24
N ARG A 72 -10.35 -1.87 -18.25
CA ARG A 72 -11.40 -2.23 -19.21
C ARG A 72 -11.93 -3.64 -19.05
N SER A 73 -11.34 -4.40 -18.14
CA SER A 73 -11.68 -5.82 -17.92
C SER A 73 -12.83 -6.00 -16.93
N ASP A 74 -13.38 -7.21 -16.87
CA ASP A 74 -14.45 -7.59 -15.94
C ASP A 74 -13.99 -7.57 -14.47
N TRP A 75 -12.69 -7.79 -14.26
CA TRP A 75 -12.04 -7.80 -12.95
C TRP A 75 -10.76 -6.97 -12.96
N ILE A 76 -10.40 -6.46 -11.79
CA ILE A 76 -9.19 -5.69 -11.55
C ILE A 76 -8.42 -6.35 -10.42
N VAL A 77 -7.13 -6.61 -10.61
CA VAL A 77 -6.18 -6.87 -9.53
C VAL A 77 -5.31 -5.62 -9.35
N GLU A 78 -5.39 -5.00 -8.17
CA GLU A 78 -4.58 -3.83 -7.82
C GLU A 78 -3.37 -4.26 -7.00
N VAL A 79 -2.16 -3.91 -7.47
CA VAL A 79 -0.88 -4.32 -6.90
C VAL A 79 0.04 -3.10 -6.83
N ASP A 80 0.76 -2.93 -5.73
CA ASP A 80 1.77 -1.88 -5.61
C ASP A 80 3.10 -2.34 -6.25
N ALA A 81 3.97 -1.41 -6.67
CA ALA A 81 5.20 -1.73 -7.40
C ALA A 81 6.22 -2.57 -6.57
N ASP A 82 6.09 -2.55 -5.25
CA ASP A 82 6.85 -3.34 -4.30
C ASP A 82 6.20 -4.69 -3.93
N GLU A 83 5.19 -5.11 -4.70
CA GLU A 83 4.45 -6.35 -4.49
C GLU A 83 4.62 -7.31 -5.66
N HIS A 84 4.75 -8.59 -5.34
CA HIS A 84 4.92 -9.64 -6.33
C HIS A 84 3.83 -10.70 -6.23
N VAL A 85 3.15 -10.92 -7.35
CA VAL A 85 2.18 -12.02 -7.51
C VAL A 85 2.96 -13.30 -7.81
N SER A 86 2.79 -14.33 -6.95
CA SER A 86 3.36 -15.65 -7.20
C SER A 86 2.60 -16.38 -8.31
N PRO A 87 3.19 -17.39 -8.98
CA PRO A 87 2.47 -18.22 -9.95
C PRO A 87 1.21 -18.88 -9.36
N ASP A 88 1.26 -19.31 -8.11
CA ASP A 88 0.11 -19.92 -7.41
C ASP A 88 -1.02 -18.90 -7.21
N LEU A 89 -0.68 -17.67 -6.80
CA LEU A 89 -1.66 -16.59 -6.65
C LEU A 89 -2.25 -16.19 -8.01
N ALA A 90 -1.43 -16.08 -9.05
CA ALA A 90 -1.91 -15.81 -10.42
C ALA A 90 -2.92 -16.87 -10.90
N ALA A 91 -2.61 -18.15 -10.69
CA ALA A 91 -3.50 -19.25 -11.05
C ALA A 91 -4.79 -19.24 -10.21
N GLU A 92 -4.71 -18.90 -8.91
CA GLU A 92 -5.90 -18.78 -8.06
C GLU A 92 -6.78 -17.61 -8.47
N ILE A 93 -6.19 -16.43 -8.77
CA ILE A 93 -6.93 -15.26 -9.26
C ILE A 93 -7.70 -15.63 -10.52
N ARG A 94 -7.06 -16.27 -11.51
CA ARG A 94 -7.72 -16.69 -12.75
C ARG A 94 -8.88 -17.66 -12.51
N ARG A 95 -8.71 -18.64 -11.64
CA ARG A 95 -9.81 -19.55 -11.27
C ARG A 95 -10.95 -18.84 -10.56
N THR A 96 -10.61 -17.86 -9.70
CA THR A 96 -11.59 -17.11 -8.92
C THR A 96 -12.47 -16.26 -9.81
N ILE A 97 -11.90 -15.50 -10.75
CA ILE A 97 -12.67 -14.62 -11.63
C ILE A 97 -13.63 -15.36 -12.56
N GLU A 98 -13.34 -16.62 -12.91
CA GLU A 98 -14.22 -17.45 -13.73
C GLU A 98 -15.45 -17.98 -12.99
N ARG A 99 -15.40 -18.10 -11.67
CA ARG A 99 -16.41 -18.79 -10.86
C ARG A 99 -17.14 -17.88 -9.88
N SER A 100 -16.51 -16.79 -9.47
CA SER A 100 -17.03 -15.92 -8.43
C SER A 100 -18.23 -15.09 -8.89
N LYS A 101 -19.25 -15.08 -8.05
CA LYS A 101 -20.40 -14.16 -8.18
C LYS A 101 -20.26 -12.93 -7.30
N ALA A 102 -19.24 -12.91 -6.42
CA ALA A 102 -18.94 -11.78 -5.56
C ALA A 102 -18.39 -10.59 -6.33
N ASP A 103 -18.36 -9.41 -5.69
CA ASP A 103 -17.86 -8.19 -6.27
C ASP A 103 -16.41 -7.92 -5.93
N TRP A 104 -15.92 -8.48 -4.81
CA TRP A 104 -14.53 -8.31 -4.41
C TRP A 104 -14.03 -9.43 -3.49
N HIS A 105 -12.73 -9.67 -3.52
CA HIS A 105 -12.02 -10.65 -2.71
C HIS A 105 -10.83 -10.03 -2.00
N GLN A 106 -10.50 -10.55 -0.83
CA GLN A 106 -9.27 -10.21 -0.14
C GLN A 106 -8.12 -11.11 -0.60
N ILE A 107 -6.96 -10.49 -0.79
CA ILE A 107 -5.68 -11.17 -1.03
C ILE A 107 -4.89 -11.10 0.28
N PRO A 108 -4.49 -12.23 0.88
CA PRO A 108 -3.61 -12.23 2.03
C PRO A 108 -2.18 -11.86 1.63
N VAL A 109 -1.43 -11.22 2.54
CA VAL A 109 -0.11 -10.66 2.25
C VAL A 109 0.94 -11.23 3.19
N ASP A 110 2.09 -11.60 2.63
CA ASP A 110 3.33 -11.86 3.35
C ASP A 110 4.27 -10.65 3.19
N ASN A 111 4.67 -10.05 4.31
CA ASN A 111 5.53 -8.87 4.30
C ASN A 111 7.00 -9.28 4.46
N TYR A 112 7.87 -8.65 3.67
CA TYR A 112 9.31 -8.87 3.68
C TYR A 112 10.06 -7.60 4.03
N ILE A 113 11.17 -7.75 4.76
CA ILE A 113 12.21 -6.73 4.93
C ILE A 113 13.48 -7.32 4.32
N GLY A 114 13.94 -6.77 3.22
CA GLY A 114 14.92 -7.43 2.37
C GLY A 114 14.43 -8.80 1.92
N ALA A 115 15.24 -9.84 2.08
CA ALA A 115 14.86 -11.20 1.75
C ALA A 115 14.13 -11.95 2.89
N ARG A 116 13.97 -11.34 4.06
CA ARG A 116 13.36 -11.99 5.23
C ARG A 116 11.87 -11.74 5.32
N ARG A 117 11.09 -12.82 5.31
CA ARG A 117 9.67 -12.75 5.63
C ARG A 117 9.48 -12.47 7.13
N VAL A 118 8.73 -11.40 7.42
CA VAL A 118 8.38 -10.97 8.77
C VAL A 118 6.88 -11.19 8.98
N ARG A 119 6.52 -12.11 9.86
CA ARG A 119 5.12 -12.54 10.07
C ARG A 119 4.40 -11.77 11.17
N TYR A 120 5.14 -11.33 12.18
CA TYR A 120 4.59 -10.81 13.42
C TYR A 120 4.93 -9.34 13.65
N GLY A 121 4.21 -8.70 14.54
CA GLY A 121 4.53 -7.36 14.98
C GLY A 121 3.97 -6.22 14.14
N TRP A 122 3.51 -6.49 12.92
CA TRP A 122 3.00 -5.46 12.01
C TRP A 122 1.84 -4.66 12.61
N GLY A 123 1.85 -3.36 12.39
CA GLY A 123 0.82 -2.49 12.91
C GLY A 123 0.87 -1.08 12.36
N ALA A 124 -0.26 -0.37 12.43
CA ALA A 124 -0.45 0.93 11.81
C ALA A 124 -0.14 0.89 10.30
N SER A 125 0.72 1.79 9.83
CA SER A 125 1.14 1.90 8.41
C SER A 125 2.33 1.03 8.05
N PHE A 126 2.71 0.10 8.92
CA PHE A 126 3.89 -0.75 8.75
C PHE A 126 3.47 -2.18 8.44
N GLY A 127 3.20 -2.48 7.17
CA GLY A 127 2.79 -3.79 6.69
C GLY A 127 1.28 -4.05 6.75
N LYS A 128 0.80 -4.93 5.91
CA LYS A 128 -0.61 -5.33 5.79
C LYS A 128 -0.77 -6.85 5.88
N GLY A 129 -1.84 -7.34 6.47
CA GLY A 129 -2.12 -8.77 6.57
C GLY A 129 -2.95 -9.31 5.40
N ALA A 130 -3.87 -8.49 4.90
CA ALA A 130 -4.70 -8.73 3.73
C ALA A 130 -5.32 -7.42 3.24
N TYR A 131 -5.73 -7.36 1.98
CA TYR A 131 -6.41 -6.20 1.41
C TYR A 131 -7.41 -6.64 0.32
N ALA A 132 -8.39 -5.78 -0.02
CA ALA A 132 -9.30 -5.99 -1.13
C ALA A 132 -8.56 -5.71 -2.45
N GLY A 133 -7.80 -6.70 -2.92
CA GLY A 133 -6.90 -6.59 -4.07
C GLY A 133 -7.50 -7.09 -5.38
N LEU A 134 -8.54 -7.93 -5.34
CA LEU A 134 -9.23 -8.44 -6.53
C LEU A 134 -10.70 -8.00 -6.47
N PHE A 135 -11.15 -7.24 -7.46
CA PHE A 135 -12.49 -6.64 -7.43
C PHE A 135 -13.03 -6.34 -8.83
N ARG A 136 -14.36 -6.22 -8.93
CA ARG A 136 -15.03 -5.76 -10.15
C ARG A 136 -14.92 -4.23 -10.29
N PRO A 137 -14.97 -3.66 -11.50
CA PRO A 137 -15.14 -2.23 -11.68
C PRO A 137 -16.31 -1.71 -10.81
N ASN A 138 -16.14 -0.55 -10.18
CA ASN A 138 -17.10 0.08 -9.25
C ASN A 138 -17.27 -0.59 -7.87
N ALA A 139 -16.63 -1.73 -7.58
CA ALA A 139 -16.69 -2.37 -6.27
C ALA A 139 -15.74 -1.74 -5.23
N LYS A 140 -14.84 -0.86 -5.66
CA LYS A 140 -13.82 -0.26 -4.81
C LYS A 140 -13.64 1.22 -5.10
N VAL A 141 -13.73 2.06 -4.06
CA VAL A 141 -13.55 3.51 -4.15
C VAL A 141 -12.65 3.99 -3.01
N TRP A 142 -11.61 4.73 -3.35
CA TRP A 142 -10.70 5.36 -2.42
C TRP A 142 -11.22 6.76 -2.02
N GLY A 143 -11.13 7.09 -0.75
CA GLY A 143 -11.54 8.37 -0.18
C GLY A 143 -10.59 9.53 -0.50
N PRO A 144 -10.97 10.76 -0.11
CA PRO A 144 -10.24 11.98 -0.44
C PRO A 144 -9.10 12.31 0.54
N GLU A 145 -8.82 11.47 1.52
CA GLU A 145 -7.75 11.72 2.50
C GLU A 145 -6.37 11.64 1.83
N ARG A 146 -5.42 12.50 2.24
CA ARG A 146 -4.06 12.56 1.69
C ARG A 146 -3.23 11.33 2.07
N VAL A 147 -3.40 10.86 3.32
CA VAL A 147 -2.66 9.72 3.86
C VAL A 147 -3.66 8.68 4.37
N HIS A 148 -3.46 7.43 3.94
CA HIS A 148 -4.36 6.32 4.27
C HIS A 148 -5.82 6.62 3.95
N PRO A 149 -6.14 6.90 2.68
CA PRO A 149 -7.51 7.19 2.28
C PRO A 149 -8.42 6.04 2.70
N LYS A 150 -9.61 6.40 3.19
CA LYS A 150 -10.63 5.42 3.52
C LYS A 150 -10.99 4.62 2.29
N LEU A 151 -11.13 3.33 2.48
CA LEU A 151 -11.56 2.43 1.43
C LEU A 151 -13.06 2.13 1.60
N THR A 152 -13.85 2.43 0.58
CA THR A 152 -15.23 2.00 0.46
C THR A 152 -15.31 0.80 -0.47
N LEU A 153 -15.86 -0.30 0.03
CA LEU A 153 -16.11 -1.51 -0.73
C LEU A 153 -17.62 -1.65 -0.95
N ILE A 154 -18.01 -1.90 -2.18
CA ILE A 154 -19.40 -1.97 -2.65
C ILE A 154 -19.66 -3.39 -3.14
N GLY A 155 -20.85 -3.88 -2.85
CA GLY A 155 -21.28 -5.22 -3.27
C GLY A 155 -20.85 -6.33 -2.31
N GLU A 156 -20.95 -7.57 -2.78
CA GLU A 156 -20.74 -8.76 -2.00
C GLU A 156 -19.26 -9.12 -1.86
N LYS A 157 -18.85 -9.40 -0.62
CA LYS A 157 -17.52 -9.94 -0.32
C LYS A 157 -17.49 -11.43 -0.60
N GLY A 158 -16.56 -11.86 -1.46
CA GLY A 158 -16.24 -13.25 -1.67
C GLY A 158 -15.25 -13.82 -0.63
N GLU A 159 -14.93 -15.08 -0.78
CA GLU A 159 -13.93 -15.75 0.04
C GLU A 159 -12.55 -15.08 -0.13
N MET A 160 -11.77 -15.06 0.95
CA MET A 160 -10.39 -14.62 0.90
C MET A 160 -9.58 -15.66 0.13
N LEU A 161 -8.70 -15.22 -0.78
CA LEU A 161 -7.77 -16.10 -1.48
C LEU A 161 -6.84 -16.81 -0.48
N THR A 162 -6.34 -17.97 -0.87
CA THR A 162 -5.44 -18.79 -0.03
C THR A 162 -3.97 -18.52 -0.32
N ALA A 163 -3.63 -18.34 -1.59
CA ALA A 163 -2.30 -17.94 -2.01
C ALA A 163 -2.03 -16.48 -1.62
N ARG A 164 -0.78 -16.18 -1.31
CA ARG A 164 -0.39 -14.93 -0.70
C ARG A 164 0.39 -14.05 -1.67
N LEU A 165 0.23 -12.76 -1.55
CA LEU A 165 1.02 -11.75 -2.23
C LEU A 165 2.29 -11.48 -1.44
N ASP A 166 3.44 -11.45 -2.08
CA ASP A 166 4.70 -11.06 -1.45
C ASP A 166 4.84 -9.53 -1.53
N HIS A 167 4.99 -8.88 -0.38
CA HIS A 167 5.13 -7.43 -0.25
C HIS A 167 6.50 -7.09 0.34
N TYR A 168 7.37 -6.52 -0.47
CA TYR A 168 8.72 -6.10 -0.09
C TYR A 168 8.69 -4.69 0.48
N VAL A 169 8.21 -4.60 1.72
CA VAL A 169 7.87 -3.35 2.43
C VAL A 169 9.06 -2.40 2.52
N ASP A 170 10.20 -2.92 2.96
CA ASP A 170 11.44 -2.19 3.13
C ASP A 170 12.63 -3.08 2.74
N ARG A 171 13.72 -2.50 2.29
CA ARG A 171 14.96 -3.21 2.00
C ARG A 171 15.74 -3.53 3.28
N ASP A 172 15.73 -2.59 4.22
CA ASP A 172 16.49 -2.62 5.45
C ASP A 172 15.91 -1.68 6.53
N VAL A 173 16.62 -1.54 7.64
CA VAL A 173 16.23 -0.65 8.75
C VAL A 173 16.28 0.83 8.34
N THR A 174 17.16 1.22 7.41
CA THR A 174 17.24 2.59 6.91
C THR A 174 15.94 2.96 6.18
N ASP A 175 15.50 2.10 5.25
CA ASP A 175 14.22 2.29 4.55
C ASP A 175 13.03 2.40 5.53
N MET A 176 13.03 1.59 6.60
CA MET A 176 11.99 1.66 7.64
C MET A 176 11.95 3.03 8.34
N ILE A 177 13.11 3.59 8.66
CA ILE A 177 13.23 4.92 9.30
C ILE A 177 12.83 6.02 8.31
N ASP A 178 13.28 5.94 7.07
CA ASP A 178 12.92 6.89 6.02
C ASP A 178 11.40 6.89 5.76
N ARG A 179 10.79 5.71 5.75
CA ARG A 179 9.34 5.58 5.64
C ARG A 179 8.62 6.18 6.84
N LEU A 180 9.11 5.94 8.06
CA LEU A 180 8.57 6.59 9.26
C LEU A 180 8.66 8.12 9.14
N ASN A 181 9.79 8.64 8.65
CA ASN A 181 9.99 10.06 8.44
C ASN A 181 9.00 10.63 7.41
N ARG A 182 8.88 10.02 6.22
CA ARG A 182 7.94 10.46 5.17
C ARG A 182 6.48 10.43 5.66
N TYR A 183 6.05 9.33 6.29
CA TYR A 183 4.67 9.18 6.74
C TYR A 183 4.32 10.11 7.89
N SER A 184 5.26 10.34 8.83
CA SER A 184 5.03 11.28 9.91
C SER A 184 4.94 12.73 9.41
N SER A 185 5.72 13.11 8.38
CA SER A 185 5.64 14.43 7.75
C SER A 185 4.32 14.62 6.99
N ALA A 186 3.92 13.64 6.19
CA ALA A 186 2.63 13.69 5.49
C ALA A 186 1.44 13.78 6.47
N ARG A 187 1.47 13.00 7.55
CA ARG A 187 0.45 13.08 8.61
C ARG A 187 0.48 14.41 9.35
N ALA A 188 1.64 15.00 9.58
CA ALA A 188 1.78 16.33 10.18
C ALA A 188 1.10 17.41 9.33
N ALA A 189 1.25 17.33 8.00
CA ALA A 189 0.55 18.23 7.08
C ALA A 189 -0.98 18.11 7.19
N ASP A 190 -1.51 16.86 7.29
CA ASP A 190 -2.95 16.66 7.51
C ASP A 190 -3.44 17.22 8.84
N LEU A 191 -2.64 17.03 9.91
CA LEU A 191 -2.98 17.56 11.25
C LEU A 191 -2.99 19.09 11.25
N ARG A 192 -2.05 19.73 10.57
CA ARG A 192 -2.03 21.19 10.39
C ARG A 192 -3.25 21.67 9.60
N ALA A 193 -3.55 21.01 8.48
CA ALA A 193 -4.71 21.36 7.65
C ALA A 193 -6.05 21.21 8.40
N ALA A 194 -6.12 20.24 9.33
CA ALA A 194 -7.30 20.06 10.19
C ALA A 194 -7.37 21.04 11.38
N GLY A 195 -6.31 21.80 11.66
CA GLY A 195 -6.23 22.71 12.81
C GLY A 195 -6.22 22.02 14.18
N ASP A 196 -6.07 20.70 14.23
CA ASP A 196 -6.06 19.92 15.47
C ASP A 196 -4.91 18.89 15.48
N PRO A 197 -3.72 19.26 15.97
CA PRO A 197 -2.62 18.34 16.12
C PRO A 197 -2.82 17.33 17.29
N GLY A 198 -3.87 17.50 18.11
CA GLY A 198 -4.13 16.69 19.29
C GLY A 198 -3.22 17.06 20.47
N LYS A 199 -3.36 16.33 21.59
CA LYS A 199 -2.59 16.58 22.82
C LYS A 199 -1.29 15.79 22.85
N LEU A 200 -0.18 16.43 23.24
CA LEU A 200 1.12 15.80 23.39
C LEU A 200 1.07 14.58 24.33
N SER A 201 0.41 14.73 25.50
CA SER A 201 0.26 13.64 26.48
C SER A 201 -0.42 12.39 25.91
N SER A 202 -1.43 12.59 25.06
CA SER A 202 -2.11 11.49 24.35
C SER A 202 -1.18 10.79 23.37
N ASN A 203 -0.33 11.54 22.65
CA ASN A 203 0.61 10.98 21.70
C ASN A 203 1.77 10.25 22.39
N ILE A 204 2.26 10.77 23.55
CA ILE A 204 3.22 10.05 24.39
C ILE A 204 2.64 8.71 24.86
N ARG A 205 1.40 8.70 25.38
CA ARG A 205 0.75 7.45 25.78
C ARG A 205 0.62 6.46 24.61
N ARG A 206 0.37 6.97 23.39
CA ARG A 206 0.30 6.13 22.17
C ARG A 206 1.64 5.47 21.83
N VAL A 207 2.78 6.07 22.16
CA VAL A 207 4.09 5.44 21.98
C VAL A 207 4.12 4.09 22.68
N PHE A 208 3.81 4.08 23.99
CA PHE A 208 3.85 2.88 24.80
C PHE A 208 2.76 1.87 24.41
N SER A 209 1.52 2.33 24.20
CA SER A 209 0.41 1.43 23.87
C SER A 209 0.58 0.77 22.50
N ARG A 210 1.09 1.49 21.50
CA ARG A 210 1.35 0.92 20.18
C ARG A 210 2.56 0.02 20.16
N PHE A 211 3.64 0.40 20.88
CA PHE A 211 4.79 -0.46 21.08
C PHE A 211 4.37 -1.80 21.70
N PHE A 212 3.65 -1.75 22.82
CA PHE A 212 3.15 -2.97 23.48
C PHE A 212 2.27 -3.79 22.57
N LYS A 213 1.35 -3.16 21.84
CA LYS A 213 0.48 -3.83 20.89
C LYS A 213 1.28 -4.57 19.79
N CYS A 214 2.29 -3.92 19.19
CA CYS A 214 3.09 -4.52 18.13
C CYS A 214 4.05 -5.57 18.68
N TYR A 215 4.82 -5.24 19.71
CA TYR A 215 5.86 -6.10 20.22
C TYR A 215 5.32 -7.31 20.98
N VAL A 216 4.33 -7.08 21.87
CA VAL A 216 3.79 -8.13 22.76
C VAL A 216 2.54 -8.79 22.16
N GLN A 217 1.45 -8.02 21.98
CA GLN A 217 0.16 -8.62 21.56
C GLN A 217 0.21 -9.23 20.16
N ARG A 218 0.92 -8.59 19.22
CA ARG A 218 1.11 -9.08 17.86
C ARG A 218 2.39 -9.92 17.71
N LYS A 219 3.00 -10.30 18.84
CA LYS A 219 4.14 -11.23 18.93
C LYS A 219 5.38 -10.76 18.16
N GLY A 220 5.60 -9.43 18.03
CA GLY A 220 6.76 -8.87 17.34
C GLY A 220 8.10 -9.37 17.92
N TYR A 221 8.15 -9.71 19.22
CA TYR A 221 9.30 -10.30 19.86
C TYR A 221 9.81 -11.59 19.18
N ARG A 222 8.94 -12.27 18.39
CA ARG A 222 9.35 -13.47 17.62
C ARG A 222 10.20 -13.14 16.40
N GLU A 223 10.19 -11.89 15.96
CA GLU A 223 10.95 -11.42 14.81
C GLU A 223 12.32 -10.81 15.20
N GLY A 224 12.70 -10.93 16.48
CA GLY A 224 13.97 -10.40 16.96
C GLY A 224 14.09 -8.89 16.76
N GLY A 225 15.23 -8.43 16.22
CA GLY A 225 15.51 -7.02 16.01
C GLY A 225 14.50 -6.33 15.09
N TYR A 226 14.02 -6.99 14.02
CA TYR A 226 13.01 -6.40 13.13
C TYR A 226 11.68 -6.14 13.85
N GLY A 227 11.24 -7.07 14.69
CA GLY A 227 10.03 -6.87 15.48
C GLY A 227 10.15 -5.72 16.48
N LEU A 228 11.35 -5.52 17.05
CA LEU A 228 11.63 -4.38 17.90
C LEU A 228 11.55 -3.06 17.13
N VAL A 229 12.22 -2.98 15.95
CA VAL A 229 12.20 -1.76 15.11
C VAL A 229 10.78 -1.45 14.63
N ILE A 230 10.01 -2.44 14.17
CA ILE A 230 8.60 -2.27 13.80
C ILE A 230 7.79 -1.66 14.95
N ALA A 231 7.95 -2.20 16.15
CA ALA A 231 7.21 -1.73 17.32
C ALA A 231 7.61 -0.29 17.73
N LEU A 232 8.90 0.05 17.65
CA LEU A 232 9.40 1.41 17.86
C LEU A 232 8.83 2.38 16.84
N CYS A 233 8.93 2.06 15.54
CA CYS A 233 8.37 2.88 14.46
C CYS A 233 6.86 3.09 14.63
N ALA A 234 6.10 2.03 14.93
CA ALA A 234 4.66 2.13 15.14
C ALA A 234 4.29 3.00 16.35
N GLY A 235 5.10 2.96 17.41
CA GLY A 235 4.95 3.81 18.58
C GLY A 235 5.30 5.27 18.32
N LEU A 236 6.43 5.51 17.68
CA LEU A 236 6.95 6.86 17.39
C LEU A 236 6.11 7.62 16.36
N TYR A 237 5.47 6.93 15.42
CA TYR A 237 4.71 7.56 14.33
C TYR A 237 3.73 8.65 14.78
N PRO A 238 2.80 8.43 15.74
CA PRO A 238 1.88 9.48 16.17
C PRO A 238 2.56 10.62 16.92
N LEU A 239 3.62 10.34 17.67
CA LEU A 239 4.37 11.36 18.40
C LEU A 239 5.13 12.27 17.41
N LEU A 240 5.87 11.69 16.47
CA LEU A 240 6.59 12.46 15.45
C LEU A 240 5.63 13.26 14.57
N SER A 241 4.48 12.67 14.18
CA SER A 241 3.46 13.41 13.42
C SER A 241 2.94 14.63 14.17
N HIS A 242 2.69 14.49 15.47
CA HIS A 242 2.28 15.61 16.34
C HIS A 242 3.38 16.67 16.46
N LEU A 243 4.61 16.25 16.80
CA LEU A 243 5.73 17.18 17.00
C LEU A 243 6.04 17.95 15.71
N LYS A 244 6.09 17.28 14.56
CA LYS A 244 6.26 17.94 13.26
C LYS A 244 5.09 18.89 12.93
N ALA A 245 3.86 18.56 13.33
CA ALA A 245 2.72 19.43 13.10
C ALA A 245 2.79 20.73 13.92
N VAL A 246 3.41 20.68 15.11
CA VAL A 246 3.47 21.80 16.06
C VAL A 246 4.75 22.60 15.94
N LEU A 247 5.89 21.95 15.66
CA LEU A 247 7.21 22.56 15.76
C LEU A 247 7.81 22.98 14.40
N ASP A 248 7.50 22.21 13.33
CA ASP A 248 8.05 22.52 12.01
C ASP A 248 7.22 23.63 11.34
N GLU A 249 7.90 24.55 10.68
CA GLU A 249 7.23 25.52 9.82
C GLU A 249 6.56 24.81 8.64
N PRO A 250 5.40 25.31 8.15
CA PRO A 250 4.81 24.78 6.92
C PRO A 250 5.82 24.93 5.78
N ASP A 251 6.05 23.85 5.01
CA ASP A 251 6.85 23.93 3.79
C ASP A 251 6.33 25.11 2.96
N ALA A 252 7.24 25.99 2.54
CA ALA A 252 6.90 27.07 1.61
C ALA A 252 6.28 26.42 0.35
N PRO A 253 5.21 26.98 -0.22
CA PRO A 253 4.61 26.43 -1.43
C PRO A 253 5.65 26.40 -2.53
N SER A 254 6.03 25.17 -2.97
CA SER A 254 6.91 24.91 -4.11
C SER A 254 6.18 25.12 -5.44
#